data_fb16dd19b6dbbeea67a8da81ea89bdc2
#
_entry.id   fb16dd19b6dbbeea67a8da81ea89bdc2
#
_cell.length_a   1.000
_cell.length_b   1.000
_cell.length_c   1.000
_cell.angle_alpha   90.00
_cell.angle_beta   90.00
_cell.angle_gamma   90.00
#
_symmetry.space_group_name_H-M   'P 1'
#
loop_
_entity.id
_entity.type
_entity.pdbx_description
1 polymer ?
#
loop_
_entity_poly.entity_id
_entity_poly.type
_entity_poly.pdbx_seq_one_letter_code
_entity_poly.pdbx_strand_id
1 'polypeptide(L)'
;MNYKEIGQKILEAVGGKENVQNLTHCATRLRFTLADDSKADDEAVQAIDGVVSLAKSGGQYQVVVGSDVPNVYRALEGLLDLDEVSKESSEKQDRTPLQSFLALISGIFTPILPVITAAGMIKAVLSLLVVFKVVAVDDVNYQVLNFIGDAGFYFLPVFLGASAARQFKTNAQLGMLIGAILLHPTFTQIVTTAKESGHGVSFFSIPLTLTSYSSTVIPVILAVWFMSYVERFAIKISPKAVKFFLVPMITTLITAIVTLLILGPIGAVIGNWLGDFFKWLENFGPWVVPTIVGATFLLMVTTGTHYGLVSIGINNRMTIGYDTIAQPGALASNVAQGGAALAIALKTKDTNKKALASSAGITAICGITEPALYGVTLQNKAALIGSIVAGGVGGFFLGILGARNFAGGSPGILTIAAYIGEDTLKYFYTAIAGLVISVVVSFIVTFILYKED
;
A
#
# COMPACT_ATOMS: atom_id res chain seq x y z
N MET A 1 -1.43 -25.31 11.69
CA MET A 1 -2.42 -25.49 10.61
C MET A 1 -1.81 -26.29 9.47
N ASN A 2 -2.55 -27.23 8.91
CA ASN A 2 -2.11 -27.99 7.72
C ASN A 2 -2.57 -27.24 6.46
N TYR A 3 -1.75 -26.33 5.95
CA TYR A 3 -2.12 -25.48 4.80
C TYR A 3 -2.39 -26.27 3.51
N LYS A 4 -1.80 -27.47 3.36
CA LYS A 4 -2.05 -28.34 2.22
C LYS A 4 -3.46 -28.93 2.28
N GLU A 5 -3.92 -29.31 3.45
CA GLU A 5 -5.27 -29.80 3.68
C GLU A 5 -6.33 -28.71 3.48
N ILE A 6 -6.05 -27.48 3.98
CA ILE A 6 -6.91 -26.32 3.77
C ILE A 6 -7.02 -25.99 2.28
N GLY A 7 -5.89 -25.95 1.57
CA GLY A 7 -5.87 -25.71 0.12
C GLY A 7 -6.65 -26.75 -0.66
N GLN A 8 -6.51 -28.03 -0.30
CA GLN A 8 -7.25 -29.10 -0.95
C GLN A 8 -8.76 -28.99 -0.72
N LYS A 9 -9.20 -28.74 0.52
CA LYS A 9 -10.61 -28.53 0.84
C LYS A 9 -11.21 -27.31 0.12
N ILE A 10 -10.45 -26.21 0.02
CA ILE A 10 -10.88 -25.04 -0.74
C ILE A 10 -11.03 -25.41 -2.23
N LEU A 11 -10.05 -26.11 -2.80
CA LEU A 11 -10.07 -26.49 -4.20
C LEU A 11 -11.27 -27.40 -4.53
N GLU A 12 -11.57 -28.36 -3.67
CA GLU A 12 -12.74 -29.24 -3.80
C GLU A 12 -14.04 -28.44 -3.71
N ALA A 13 -14.15 -27.52 -2.74
CA ALA A 13 -15.36 -26.73 -2.51
C ALA A 13 -15.61 -25.66 -3.59
N VAL A 14 -14.60 -25.18 -4.30
CA VAL A 14 -14.78 -24.28 -5.46
C VAL A 14 -15.08 -25.00 -6.77
N GLY A 15 -15.30 -26.32 -6.74
CA GLY A 15 -15.68 -27.13 -7.90
C GLY A 15 -14.50 -27.84 -8.57
N GLY A 16 -13.38 -28.00 -7.87
CA GLY A 16 -12.22 -28.75 -8.34
C GLY A 16 -11.29 -27.99 -9.30
N LYS A 17 -10.18 -28.66 -9.68
CA LYS A 17 -9.12 -28.07 -10.54
C LYS A 17 -9.65 -27.57 -11.89
N GLU A 18 -10.59 -28.30 -12.48
CA GLU A 18 -11.16 -27.99 -13.80
C GLU A 18 -12.07 -26.74 -13.77
N ASN A 19 -12.55 -26.33 -12.60
CA ASN A 19 -13.37 -25.13 -12.45
C ASN A 19 -12.54 -23.88 -12.19
N VAL A 20 -11.25 -24.00 -11.87
CA VAL A 20 -10.35 -22.88 -11.59
C VAL A 20 -9.62 -22.45 -12.85
N GLN A 21 -10.01 -21.33 -13.43
CA GLN A 21 -9.35 -20.73 -14.59
C GLN A 21 -8.12 -19.90 -14.18
N ASN A 22 -8.17 -19.22 -13.03
CA ASN A 22 -7.06 -18.44 -12.54
C ASN A 22 -7.11 -18.34 -11.01
N LEU A 23 -5.94 -18.31 -10.38
CA LEU A 23 -5.79 -18.10 -8.96
C LEU A 23 -4.75 -17.02 -8.71
N THR A 24 -5.17 -15.98 -8.00
CA THR A 24 -4.29 -14.92 -7.50
C THR A 24 -4.55 -14.70 -6.01
N HIS A 25 -3.75 -13.90 -5.37
CA HIS A 25 -4.01 -13.54 -3.98
C HIS A 25 -3.64 -12.07 -3.68
N CYS A 26 -4.24 -11.52 -2.64
CA CYS A 26 -3.78 -10.30 -1.99
C CYS A 26 -3.26 -10.65 -0.58
N ALA A 27 -3.05 -9.65 0.27
CA ALA A 27 -2.51 -9.86 1.62
C ALA A 27 -3.36 -10.81 2.49
N THR A 28 -4.68 -10.87 2.27
CA THR A 28 -5.62 -11.59 3.13
C THR A 28 -6.59 -12.50 2.39
N ARG A 29 -6.55 -12.58 1.03
CA ARG A 29 -7.53 -13.32 0.21
C ARG A 29 -6.89 -14.09 -0.92
N LEU A 30 -7.43 -15.28 -1.15
CA LEU A 30 -7.33 -16.00 -2.40
C LEU A 30 -8.39 -15.44 -3.35
N ARG A 31 -8.05 -15.27 -4.61
CA ARG A 31 -8.95 -14.77 -5.66
C ARG A 31 -8.98 -15.77 -6.79
N PHE A 32 -10.07 -16.48 -6.90
CA PHE A 32 -10.32 -17.42 -7.96
C PHE A 32 -11.12 -16.74 -9.08
N THR A 33 -10.74 -17.03 -10.32
CA THR A 33 -11.61 -16.88 -11.48
C THR A 33 -12.13 -18.28 -11.79
N LEU A 34 -13.41 -18.51 -11.61
CA LEU A 34 -14.04 -19.82 -11.84
C LEU A 34 -14.62 -19.86 -13.26
N ALA A 35 -14.61 -21.05 -13.88
CA ALA A 35 -15.26 -21.29 -15.16
C ALA A 35 -16.79 -21.26 -15.03
N ASP A 36 -17.29 -21.72 -13.87
CA ASP A 36 -18.71 -21.80 -13.56
C ASP A 36 -18.89 -21.59 -12.04
N ASP A 37 -19.38 -20.41 -11.65
CA ASP A 37 -19.61 -20.05 -10.25
C ASP A 37 -20.67 -20.92 -9.57
N SER A 38 -21.55 -21.58 -10.34
CA SER A 38 -22.61 -22.44 -9.79
C SER A 38 -22.09 -23.78 -9.26
N LYS A 39 -20.85 -24.15 -9.62
CA LYS A 39 -20.19 -25.37 -9.13
C LYS A 39 -19.50 -25.16 -7.77
N ALA A 40 -19.37 -23.92 -7.32
CA ALA A 40 -18.78 -23.61 -6.02
C ALA A 40 -19.83 -23.72 -4.92
N ASP A 41 -19.49 -24.45 -3.87
CA ASP A 41 -20.30 -24.60 -2.66
C ASP A 41 -19.88 -23.57 -1.63
N ASP A 42 -20.65 -22.48 -1.53
CA ASP A 42 -20.35 -21.35 -0.64
C ASP A 42 -20.38 -21.75 0.85
N GLU A 43 -21.29 -22.67 1.21
CA GLU A 43 -21.43 -23.14 2.60
C GLU A 43 -20.24 -24.04 2.97
N ALA A 44 -19.85 -24.91 2.07
CA ALA A 44 -18.66 -25.75 2.26
C ALA A 44 -17.38 -24.92 2.37
N VAL A 45 -17.20 -23.89 1.53
CA VAL A 45 -16.03 -22.97 1.62
C VAL A 45 -15.99 -22.24 2.96
N GLN A 46 -17.13 -21.72 3.43
CA GLN A 46 -17.20 -21.00 4.69
C GLN A 46 -17.02 -21.90 5.93
N ALA A 47 -17.32 -23.20 5.80
CA ALA A 47 -17.16 -24.17 6.89
C ALA A 47 -15.69 -24.65 7.05
N ILE A 48 -14.78 -24.31 6.13
CA ILE A 48 -13.38 -24.71 6.23
C ILE A 48 -12.68 -23.96 7.36
N ASP A 49 -12.09 -24.69 8.29
CA ASP A 49 -11.30 -24.11 9.35
C ASP A 49 -10.09 -23.35 8.77
N GLY A 50 -10.00 -22.05 9.10
CA GLY A 50 -9.02 -21.12 8.52
C GLY A 50 -9.58 -20.20 7.42
N VAL A 51 -10.82 -20.41 6.95
CA VAL A 51 -11.54 -19.45 6.10
C VAL A 51 -12.34 -18.49 6.99
N VAL A 52 -12.09 -17.20 6.85
CA VAL A 52 -12.73 -16.13 7.64
C VAL A 52 -14.06 -15.71 7.03
N SER A 53 -14.11 -15.57 5.71
CA SER A 53 -15.32 -15.19 4.98
C SER A 53 -15.18 -15.43 3.48
N LEU A 54 -16.29 -15.33 2.75
CA LEU A 54 -16.37 -15.42 1.30
C LEU A 54 -16.91 -14.10 0.73
N ALA A 55 -16.38 -13.66 -0.41
CA ALA A 55 -16.90 -12.51 -1.15
C ALA A 55 -16.92 -12.81 -2.65
N LYS A 56 -17.99 -12.42 -3.32
CA LYS A 56 -18.12 -12.46 -4.79
C LYS A 56 -18.15 -11.03 -5.30
N SER A 57 -17.08 -10.59 -5.98
CA SER A 57 -16.98 -9.22 -6.45
C SER A 57 -16.12 -9.13 -7.70
N GLY A 58 -16.59 -8.37 -8.69
CA GLY A 58 -15.86 -8.12 -9.93
C GLY A 58 -15.58 -9.37 -10.77
N GLY A 59 -16.49 -10.34 -10.80
CA GLY A 59 -16.30 -11.61 -11.51
C GLY A 59 -15.27 -12.55 -10.86
N GLN A 60 -14.91 -12.30 -9.60
CA GLN A 60 -13.97 -13.13 -8.83
C GLN A 60 -14.65 -13.77 -7.62
N TYR A 61 -14.35 -15.01 -7.39
CA TYR A 61 -14.69 -15.76 -6.20
C TYR A 61 -13.55 -15.58 -5.18
N GLN A 62 -13.78 -14.87 -4.09
CA GLN A 62 -12.74 -14.45 -3.17
C GLN A 62 -12.91 -15.14 -1.82
N VAL A 63 -11.93 -15.95 -1.43
CA VAL A 63 -11.88 -16.63 -0.13
C VAL A 63 -10.93 -15.88 0.82
N VAL A 64 -11.48 -15.34 1.89
CA VAL A 64 -10.71 -14.60 2.90
C VAL A 64 -10.11 -15.58 3.90
N VAL A 65 -8.79 -15.67 3.95
CA VAL A 65 -8.04 -16.58 4.84
C VAL A 65 -7.24 -15.80 5.89
N GLY A 66 -7.16 -14.48 5.74
CA GLY A 66 -6.36 -13.63 6.65
C GLY A 66 -4.86 -13.67 6.33
N SER A 67 -4.02 -13.53 7.37
CA SER A 67 -2.56 -13.45 7.22
C SER A 67 -1.90 -14.73 6.65
N ASP A 68 -2.60 -15.85 6.69
CA ASP A 68 -2.10 -17.15 6.22
C ASP A 68 -2.25 -17.39 4.70
N VAL A 69 -2.83 -16.43 3.99
CA VAL A 69 -3.02 -16.49 2.52
C VAL A 69 -1.76 -16.92 1.76
N PRO A 70 -0.54 -16.40 2.03
CA PRO A 70 0.64 -16.81 1.27
C PRO A 70 0.96 -18.30 1.40
N ASN A 71 0.65 -18.90 2.54
CA ASN A 71 0.91 -20.31 2.81
C ASN A 71 -0.13 -21.20 2.12
N VAL A 72 -1.41 -20.82 2.19
CA VAL A 72 -2.50 -21.53 1.52
C VAL A 72 -2.40 -21.38 0.01
N TYR A 73 -2.00 -20.21 -0.51
CA TYR A 73 -1.77 -19.99 -1.93
C TYR A 73 -0.69 -20.91 -2.50
N ARG A 74 0.49 -20.99 -1.83
CA ARG A 74 1.55 -21.93 -2.24
C ARG A 74 1.09 -23.38 -2.24
N ALA A 75 0.26 -23.75 -1.29
CA ALA A 75 -0.30 -25.11 -1.25
C ALA A 75 -1.24 -25.38 -2.45
N LEU A 76 -2.07 -24.40 -2.81
CA LEU A 76 -2.94 -24.44 -3.98
C LEU A 76 -2.17 -24.40 -5.31
N GLU A 77 -1.12 -23.59 -5.38
CA GLU A 77 -0.22 -23.51 -6.55
C GLU A 77 0.39 -24.89 -6.89
N GLY A 78 0.83 -25.62 -5.86
CA GLY A 78 1.33 -26.98 -6.01
C GLY A 78 0.27 -28.04 -6.36
N LEU A 79 -1.04 -27.73 -6.20
CA LEU A 79 -2.14 -28.62 -6.56
C LEU A 79 -2.71 -28.31 -7.96
N LEU A 80 -2.55 -27.09 -8.46
CA LEU A 80 -3.20 -26.58 -9.67
C LEU A 80 -2.34 -26.66 -10.94
N ASP A 81 -1.01 -26.97 -10.85
CA ASP A 81 -0.08 -26.92 -12.00
C ASP A 81 -0.26 -25.65 -12.87
N LEU A 82 -0.17 -24.48 -12.23
CA LEU A 82 -0.55 -23.17 -12.80
C LEU A 82 0.27 -22.75 -14.04
N ASP A 83 1.31 -23.48 -14.45
CA ASP A 83 2.09 -23.17 -15.66
C ASP A 83 1.28 -23.34 -16.96
N GLU A 84 0.19 -24.10 -16.94
CA GLU A 84 -0.72 -24.28 -18.09
C GLU A 84 -1.94 -23.34 -18.07
N VAL A 85 -2.42 -22.95 -16.88
CA VAL A 85 -3.67 -22.18 -16.70
C VAL A 85 -3.49 -20.69 -16.98
N SER A 86 -2.27 -20.15 -16.86
CA SER A 86 -1.99 -18.72 -16.98
C SER A 86 -1.97 -18.15 -18.40
N LYS A 87 -2.24 -18.96 -19.44
CA LYS A 87 -2.17 -18.51 -20.85
C LYS A 87 -3.47 -18.04 -21.48
N GLU A 88 -4.63 -18.25 -20.90
CA GLU A 88 -5.91 -18.01 -21.60
C GLU A 88 -6.89 -16.99 -21.00
N SER A 89 -6.68 -16.44 -19.85
CA SER A 89 -7.67 -15.52 -19.28
C SER A 89 -7.16 -14.10 -19.04
N SER A 90 -6.80 -13.39 -20.10
CA SER A 90 -6.87 -11.92 -20.10
C SER A 90 -8.23 -11.49 -20.66
N GLU A 91 -9.32 -11.77 -19.96
CA GLU A 91 -10.56 -11.04 -20.19
C GLU A 91 -10.31 -9.56 -19.92
N LYS A 92 -10.48 -8.76 -20.98
CA LYS A 92 -10.53 -7.31 -20.91
C LYS A 92 -11.76 -6.95 -20.06
N GLN A 93 -11.59 -6.83 -18.75
CA GLN A 93 -12.55 -6.06 -17.96
C GLN A 93 -12.62 -4.67 -18.60
N ASP A 94 -13.80 -4.21 -18.94
CA ASP A 94 -14.09 -2.83 -19.36
C ASP A 94 -13.83 -1.87 -18.19
N ARG A 95 -12.55 -1.64 -17.90
CA ARG A 95 -12.12 -0.69 -16.89
C ARG A 95 -12.09 0.69 -17.51
N THR A 96 -12.65 1.67 -16.81
CA THR A 96 -12.45 3.07 -17.19
C THR A 96 -10.95 3.41 -17.16
N PRO A 97 -10.50 4.41 -17.93
CA PRO A 97 -9.08 4.82 -17.92
C PRO A 97 -8.56 5.14 -16.51
N LEU A 98 -9.40 5.76 -15.67
CA LEU A 98 -9.08 6.03 -14.26
C LEU A 98 -8.89 4.76 -13.44
N GLN A 99 -9.80 3.79 -13.59
CA GLN A 99 -9.67 2.49 -12.89
C GLN A 99 -8.43 1.72 -13.33
N SER A 100 -8.06 1.79 -14.62
CA SER A 100 -6.84 1.18 -15.15
C SER A 100 -5.59 1.84 -14.57
N PHE A 101 -5.57 3.17 -14.47
CA PHE A 101 -4.47 3.91 -13.85
C PHE A 101 -4.33 3.57 -12.36
N LEU A 102 -5.44 3.54 -11.61
CA LEU A 102 -5.42 3.18 -10.19
C LEU A 102 -4.98 1.73 -9.95
N ALA A 103 -5.41 0.80 -10.81
CA ALA A 103 -4.95 -0.59 -10.76
C ALA A 103 -3.45 -0.72 -11.05
N LEU A 104 -2.92 0.07 -11.98
CA LEU A 104 -1.48 0.15 -12.26
C LEU A 104 -0.71 0.63 -11.03
N ILE A 105 -1.13 1.75 -10.43
CA ILE A 105 -0.50 2.30 -9.21
C ILE A 105 -0.57 1.28 -8.07
N SER A 106 -1.74 0.71 -7.81
CA SER A 106 -1.91 -0.36 -6.81
C SER A 106 -0.95 -1.53 -7.06
N GLY A 107 -0.87 -2.02 -8.30
CA GLY A 107 0.02 -3.12 -8.67
C GLY A 107 1.51 -2.81 -8.50
N ILE A 108 1.91 -1.55 -8.63
CA ILE A 108 3.30 -1.10 -8.38
C ILE A 108 3.59 -1.04 -6.87
N PHE A 109 2.65 -0.50 -6.06
CA PHE A 109 2.91 -0.27 -4.63
C PHE A 109 2.68 -1.48 -3.74
N THR A 110 1.69 -2.34 -4.05
CA THR A 110 1.35 -3.48 -3.19
C THR A 110 2.55 -4.39 -2.85
N PRO A 111 3.43 -4.77 -3.79
CA PRO A 111 4.56 -5.65 -3.47
C PRO A 111 5.61 -5.04 -2.55
N ILE A 112 5.69 -3.71 -2.46
CA ILE A 112 6.67 -3.01 -1.62
C ILE A 112 6.13 -2.62 -0.23
N LEU A 113 4.83 -2.74 0.01
CA LEU A 113 4.22 -2.41 1.30
C LEU A 113 4.88 -3.12 2.49
N PRO A 114 5.23 -4.43 2.44
CA PRO A 114 5.92 -5.08 3.55
C PRO A 114 7.26 -4.45 3.88
N VAL A 115 8.02 -4.00 2.86
CA VAL A 115 9.32 -3.34 3.05
C VAL A 115 9.16 -2.00 3.74
N ILE A 116 8.22 -1.17 3.25
CA ILE A 116 7.93 0.15 3.83
C ILE A 116 7.38 0.00 5.25
N THR A 117 6.49 -0.98 5.49
CA THR A 117 5.93 -1.23 6.81
C THR A 117 7.03 -1.65 7.79
N ALA A 118 7.91 -2.57 7.43
CA ALA A 118 9.03 -2.99 8.27
C ALA A 118 9.95 -1.81 8.59
N ALA A 119 10.35 -1.03 7.58
CA ALA A 119 11.16 0.17 7.73
C ALA A 119 10.50 1.19 8.67
N GLY A 120 9.22 1.49 8.46
CA GLY A 120 8.45 2.39 9.30
C GLY A 120 8.32 1.93 10.75
N MET A 121 8.07 0.62 10.97
CA MET A 121 7.99 0.05 12.32
C MET A 121 9.34 0.14 13.08
N ILE A 122 10.46 -0.11 12.40
CA ILE A 122 11.79 0.05 12.99
C ILE A 122 12.00 1.51 13.42
N LYS A 123 11.68 2.48 12.54
CA LYS A 123 11.75 3.92 12.86
C LYS A 123 10.84 4.30 14.04
N ALA A 124 9.63 3.76 14.09
CA ALA A 124 8.69 4.01 15.19
C ALA A 124 9.22 3.47 16.54
N VAL A 125 9.77 2.25 16.55
CA VAL A 125 10.41 1.68 17.74
C VAL A 125 11.62 2.52 18.16
N LEU A 126 12.45 2.95 17.22
CA LEU A 126 13.61 3.79 17.48
C LEU A 126 13.20 5.14 18.10
N SER A 127 12.13 5.78 17.60
CA SER A 127 11.57 7.00 18.16
C SER A 127 11.11 6.80 19.61
N LEU A 128 10.49 5.65 19.93
CA LEU A 128 10.14 5.30 21.32
C LEU A 128 11.37 5.16 22.21
N LEU A 129 12.43 4.48 21.74
CA LEU A 129 13.67 4.32 22.50
C LEU A 129 14.33 5.68 22.81
N VAL A 130 14.28 6.63 21.89
CA VAL A 130 14.76 8.00 22.11
C VAL A 130 13.90 8.72 23.14
N VAL A 131 12.58 8.68 23.02
CA VAL A 131 11.65 9.33 23.95
C VAL A 131 11.81 8.80 25.38
N PHE A 132 11.98 7.48 25.51
CA PHE A 132 12.26 6.86 26.83
C PHE A 132 13.71 7.00 27.28
N LYS A 133 14.56 7.72 26.55
CA LYS A 133 15.98 7.94 26.84
C LYS A 133 16.80 6.66 26.99
N VAL A 134 16.38 5.60 26.31
CA VAL A 134 17.11 4.32 26.24
C VAL A 134 18.31 4.43 25.29
N VAL A 135 18.16 5.23 24.23
CA VAL A 135 19.21 5.50 23.23
C VAL A 135 19.22 7.00 22.94
N ALA A 136 20.40 7.60 22.87
CA ALA A 136 20.57 9.00 22.46
C ALA A 136 20.76 9.11 20.95
N VAL A 137 20.35 10.23 20.34
CA VAL A 137 20.39 10.44 18.89
C VAL A 137 21.82 10.45 18.35
N ASP A 138 22.79 10.86 19.15
CA ASP A 138 24.22 10.89 18.85
C ASP A 138 24.93 9.53 19.09
N ASP A 139 24.23 8.54 19.67
CA ASP A 139 24.77 7.22 19.94
C ASP A 139 24.92 6.42 18.61
N VAL A 140 26.00 5.64 18.52
CA VAL A 140 26.23 4.70 17.41
C VAL A 140 25.10 3.69 17.28
N ASN A 141 24.54 3.20 18.42
CA ASN A 141 23.40 2.30 18.39
C ASN A 141 22.17 2.91 17.72
N TYR A 142 21.90 4.22 17.99
CA TYR A 142 20.86 4.96 17.28
C TYR A 142 21.14 5.01 15.78
N GLN A 143 22.36 5.39 15.39
CA GLN A 143 22.74 5.53 13.98
C GLN A 143 22.57 4.20 13.22
N VAL A 144 22.99 3.07 13.86
CA VAL A 144 22.85 1.73 13.26
C VAL A 144 21.37 1.37 13.08
N LEU A 145 20.54 1.50 14.12
CA LEU A 145 19.12 1.20 14.04
C LEU A 145 18.40 2.16 13.05
N ASN A 146 18.84 3.41 13.02
CA ASN A 146 18.28 4.40 12.11
C ASN A 146 18.54 4.07 10.64
N PHE A 147 19.78 3.71 10.23
CA PHE A 147 20.02 3.38 8.83
C PHE A 147 19.39 2.04 8.44
N ILE A 148 19.23 1.06 9.36
CA ILE A 148 18.47 -0.17 9.11
C ILE A 148 17.01 0.15 8.77
N GLY A 149 16.35 1.01 9.58
CA GLY A 149 14.99 1.46 9.29
C GLY A 149 14.91 2.37 8.07
N ASP A 150 15.95 3.18 7.82
CA ASP A 150 15.97 4.10 6.69
C ASP A 150 16.15 3.41 5.33
N ALA A 151 16.82 2.27 5.29
CA ALA A 151 17.15 1.55 4.08
C ALA A 151 15.92 1.26 3.20
N GLY A 152 14.77 0.90 3.79
CA GLY A 152 13.53 0.66 3.05
C GLY A 152 13.00 1.91 2.33
N PHE A 153 13.24 3.09 2.88
CA PHE A 153 12.87 4.37 2.30
C PHE A 153 13.93 4.89 1.34
N TYR A 154 15.19 4.89 1.74
CA TYR A 154 16.29 5.38 0.92
C TYR A 154 16.38 4.63 -0.42
N PHE A 155 16.29 3.29 -0.39
CA PHE A 155 16.32 2.43 -1.57
C PHE A 155 14.95 2.22 -2.23
N LEU A 156 13.94 3.02 -1.87
CA LEU A 156 12.59 2.94 -2.45
C LEU A 156 12.58 2.91 -3.99
N PRO A 157 13.39 3.73 -4.72
CA PRO A 157 13.46 3.65 -6.17
C PRO A 157 13.88 2.28 -6.71
N VAL A 158 14.70 1.53 -5.99
CA VAL A 158 15.12 0.17 -6.39
C VAL A 158 13.95 -0.80 -6.27
N PHE A 159 13.23 -0.79 -5.15
CA PHE A 159 12.06 -1.63 -4.94
C PHE A 159 10.91 -1.30 -5.91
N LEU A 160 10.65 0.00 -6.10
CA LEU A 160 9.67 0.47 -7.07
C LEU A 160 10.07 0.11 -8.50
N GLY A 161 11.34 0.20 -8.84
CA GLY A 161 11.87 -0.19 -10.15
C GLY A 161 11.56 -1.64 -10.48
N ALA A 162 11.77 -2.56 -9.54
CA ALA A 162 11.42 -3.97 -9.70
C ALA A 162 9.91 -4.19 -9.84
N SER A 163 9.13 -3.53 -9.00
CA SER A 163 7.67 -3.68 -8.99
C SER A 163 7.02 -3.09 -10.23
N ALA A 164 7.42 -1.88 -10.63
CA ALA A 164 6.99 -1.23 -11.86
C ALA A 164 7.33 -2.05 -13.11
N ALA A 165 8.53 -2.64 -13.16
CA ALA A 165 8.94 -3.48 -14.27
C ALA A 165 8.02 -4.70 -14.46
N ARG A 166 7.56 -5.32 -13.38
CA ARG A 166 6.57 -6.41 -13.45
C ARG A 166 5.24 -5.91 -14.04
N GLN A 167 4.77 -4.73 -13.61
CA GLN A 167 3.52 -4.16 -14.13
C GLN A 167 3.61 -3.75 -15.61
N PHE A 168 4.75 -3.20 -16.03
CA PHE A 168 5.01 -2.84 -17.43
C PHE A 168 5.49 -4.01 -18.30
N LYS A 169 5.56 -5.24 -17.73
CA LYS A 169 5.97 -6.47 -18.42
C LYS A 169 7.35 -6.33 -19.06
N THR A 170 8.32 -5.86 -18.29
CA THR A 170 9.72 -5.68 -18.64
C THR A 170 10.61 -6.34 -17.58
N ASN A 171 11.94 -6.39 -17.79
CA ASN A 171 12.86 -7.07 -16.90
C ASN A 171 12.98 -6.39 -15.53
N ALA A 172 12.57 -7.11 -14.46
CA ALA A 172 12.57 -6.59 -13.09
C ALA A 172 13.98 -6.25 -12.58
N GLN A 173 15.02 -7.00 -12.98
CA GLN A 173 16.39 -6.74 -12.56
C GLN A 173 16.93 -5.46 -13.21
N LEU A 174 16.60 -5.20 -14.48
CA LEU A 174 16.93 -3.94 -15.13
C LEU A 174 16.14 -2.77 -14.49
N GLY A 175 14.89 -2.98 -14.10
CA GLY A 175 14.12 -1.99 -13.33
C GLY A 175 14.80 -1.62 -12.00
N MET A 176 15.29 -2.63 -11.26
CA MET A 176 16.10 -2.40 -10.04
C MET A 176 17.38 -1.61 -10.37
N LEU A 177 18.07 -1.96 -11.44
CA LEU A 177 19.30 -1.29 -11.86
C LEU A 177 19.04 0.19 -12.16
N ILE A 178 17.95 0.53 -12.87
CA ILE A 178 17.56 1.93 -13.11
C ILE A 178 17.33 2.66 -11.79
N GLY A 179 16.62 2.05 -10.84
CA GLY A 179 16.43 2.61 -9.49
C GLY A 179 17.76 2.84 -8.76
N ALA A 180 18.71 1.89 -8.87
CA ALA A 180 20.04 1.99 -8.26
C ALA A 180 20.90 3.08 -8.89
N ILE A 181 20.81 3.27 -10.21
CA ILE A 181 21.52 4.34 -10.94
C ILE A 181 21.11 5.72 -10.40
N LEU A 182 19.82 5.93 -10.11
CA LEU A 182 19.32 7.19 -9.54
C LEU A 182 19.88 7.48 -8.13
N LEU A 183 20.28 6.43 -7.42
CA LEU A 183 20.83 6.52 -6.04
C LEU A 183 22.36 6.43 -6.00
N HIS A 184 23.03 6.33 -7.17
CA HIS A 184 24.45 6.10 -7.18
C HIS A 184 25.23 7.20 -6.43
N PRO A 185 26.13 6.88 -5.49
CA PRO A 185 26.81 7.87 -4.65
C PRO A 185 27.53 8.96 -5.46
N THR A 186 28.16 8.59 -6.58
CA THR A 186 28.83 9.56 -7.48
C THR A 186 27.84 10.57 -8.05
N PHE A 187 26.61 10.14 -8.43
CA PHE A 187 25.58 11.05 -8.92
C PHE A 187 25.13 12.00 -7.82
N THR A 188 24.88 11.49 -6.62
CA THR A 188 24.52 12.28 -5.45
C THR A 188 25.60 13.30 -5.12
N GLN A 189 26.88 12.89 -5.18
CA GLN A 189 28.02 13.78 -4.95
C GLN A 189 28.10 14.88 -6.02
N ILE A 190 27.95 14.56 -7.31
CA ILE A 190 27.91 15.55 -8.41
C ILE A 190 26.82 16.60 -8.13
N VAL A 191 25.62 16.17 -7.75
CA VAL A 191 24.50 17.08 -7.45
C VAL A 191 24.79 17.96 -6.23
N THR A 192 25.36 17.39 -5.15
CA THR A 192 25.68 18.14 -3.93
C THR A 192 26.77 19.18 -4.20
N THR A 193 27.88 18.77 -4.82
CA THR A 193 28.99 19.69 -5.16
C THR A 193 28.54 20.82 -6.10
N ALA A 194 27.69 20.50 -7.07
CA ALA A 194 27.15 21.50 -8.00
C ALA A 194 26.25 22.53 -7.27
N LYS A 195 25.42 22.08 -6.33
CA LYS A 195 24.61 22.99 -5.51
C LYS A 195 25.47 23.90 -4.61
N GLU A 196 26.49 23.34 -3.99
CA GLU A 196 27.39 24.09 -3.10
C GLU A 196 28.25 25.12 -3.87
N SER A 197 28.70 24.76 -5.06
CA SER A 197 29.52 25.66 -5.91
C SER A 197 28.71 26.69 -6.69
N GLY A 198 27.37 26.52 -6.77
CA GLY A 198 26.51 27.36 -7.60
C GLY A 198 26.71 27.18 -9.12
N HIS A 199 27.48 26.16 -9.54
CA HIS A 199 27.75 25.87 -10.94
C HIS A 199 26.85 24.78 -11.47
N GLY A 200 26.25 25.00 -12.65
CA GLY A 200 25.50 23.97 -13.34
C GLY A 200 26.40 22.81 -13.82
N VAL A 201 25.87 21.59 -13.85
CA VAL A 201 26.55 20.43 -14.45
C VAL A 201 25.87 20.07 -15.74
N SER A 202 26.64 19.67 -16.74
CA SER A 202 26.12 19.22 -18.03
C SER A 202 26.69 17.86 -18.44
N PHE A 203 25.84 17.06 -19.06
CA PHE A 203 26.22 15.79 -19.71
C PHE A 203 26.17 16.01 -21.22
N PHE A 204 27.31 15.94 -21.92
CA PHE A 204 27.45 16.28 -23.35
C PHE A 204 26.77 17.61 -23.72
N SER A 205 27.04 18.67 -22.93
CA SER A 205 26.48 20.02 -23.10
C SER A 205 24.97 20.15 -22.81
N ILE A 206 24.30 19.07 -22.41
CA ILE A 206 22.89 19.11 -21.97
C ILE A 206 22.87 19.32 -20.44
N PRO A 207 22.25 20.39 -19.91
CA PRO A 207 22.23 20.66 -18.48
C PRO A 207 21.53 19.53 -17.71
N LEU A 208 22.19 19.05 -16.64
CA LEU A 208 21.61 18.11 -15.69
C LEU A 208 20.84 18.86 -14.62
N THR A 209 19.63 18.39 -14.32
CA THR A 209 18.85 18.93 -13.20
C THR A 209 19.44 18.44 -11.89
N LEU A 210 19.77 19.39 -11.00
CA LEU A 210 20.39 19.12 -9.70
C LEU A 210 19.36 18.65 -8.67
N THR A 211 18.79 17.46 -8.87
CA THR A 211 17.75 16.86 -8.01
C THR A 211 18.27 15.57 -7.39
N SER A 212 18.04 15.37 -6.09
CA SER A 212 18.22 14.08 -5.44
C SER A 212 17.04 13.19 -5.75
N TYR A 213 17.30 11.94 -6.11
CA TYR A 213 16.26 10.95 -6.40
C TYR A 213 16.10 9.91 -5.29
N SER A 214 16.87 10.02 -4.19
CA SER A 214 16.66 9.16 -3.02
C SER A 214 15.22 9.31 -2.53
N SER A 215 14.61 8.20 -2.16
CA SER A 215 13.23 8.16 -1.65
C SER A 215 12.15 8.70 -2.61
N THR A 216 12.46 8.92 -3.89
CA THR A 216 11.49 9.40 -4.86
C THR A 216 10.70 8.27 -5.52
N VAL A 217 9.48 8.58 -5.95
CA VAL A 217 8.51 7.62 -6.49
C VAL A 217 8.31 7.81 -8.00
N ILE A 218 7.92 9.01 -8.40
CA ILE A 218 7.47 9.31 -9.76
C ILE A 218 8.59 9.15 -10.79
N PRO A 219 9.82 9.64 -10.55
CA PRO A 219 10.91 9.52 -11.51
C PRO A 219 11.20 8.07 -11.93
N VAL A 220 11.26 7.14 -10.97
CA VAL A 220 11.57 5.74 -11.28
C VAL A 220 10.42 5.03 -12.00
N ILE A 221 9.16 5.34 -11.67
CA ILE A 221 8.00 4.77 -12.37
C ILE A 221 8.00 5.20 -13.83
N LEU A 222 8.23 6.49 -14.11
CA LEU A 222 8.35 7.01 -15.48
C LEU A 222 9.54 6.39 -16.22
N ALA A 223 10.68 6.24 -15.54
CA ALA A 223 11.86 5.60 -16.10
C ALA A 223 11.59 4.15 -16.53
N VAL A 224 10.95 3.36 -15.68
CA VAL A 224 10.67 1.95 -15.97
C VAL A 224 9.55 1.80 -17.00
N TRP A 225 8.57 2.68 -16.99
CA TRP A 225 7.60 2.76 -18.07
C TRP A 225 8.31 2.97 -19.44
N PHE A 226 9.19 3.94 -19.54
CA PHE A 226 9.99 4.19 -20.74
C PHE A 226 10.91 3.00 -21.06
N MET A 227 11.57 2.42 -20.06
CA MET A 227 12.42 1.24 -20.20
C MET A 227 11.70 0.09 -20.91
N SER A 228 10.39 -0.10 -20.66
CA SER A 228 9.62 -1.16 -21.29
C SER A 228 9.53 -1.03 -22.81
N TYR A 229 9.56 0.18 -23.34
CA TYR A 229 9.62 0.45 -24.78
C TYR A 229 11.04 0.26 -25.33
N VAL A 230 12.04 0.75 -24.62
CA VAL A 230 13.46 0.62 -25.01
C VAL A 230 13.86 -0.86 -25.04
N GLU A 231 13.47 -1.66 -24.06
CA GLU A 231 13.78 -3.09 -24.03
C GLU A 231 13.15 -3.82 -25.23
N ARG A 232 11.87 -3.56 -25.53
CA ARG A 232 11.20 -4.14 -26.71
C ARG A 232 11.89 -3.74 -28.02
N PHE A 233 12.33 -2.50 -28.12
CA PHE A 233 13.12 -2.01 -29.26
C PHE A 233 14.48 -2.71 -29.35
N ALA A 234 15.22 -2.77 -28.23
CA ALA A 234 16.50 -3.45 -28.16
C ALA A 234 16.40 -4.93 -28.54
N ILE A 235 15.34 -5.62 -28.10
CA ILE A 235 15.06 -7.01 -28.48
C ILE A 235 14.87 -7.19 -29.99
N LYS A 236 14.25 -6.22 -30.67
CA LYS A 236 14.00 -6.28 -32.12
C LYS A 236 15.28 -6.08 -32.95
N ILE A 237 16.16 -5.18 -32.53
CA ILE A 237 17.35 -4.82 -33.30
C ILE A 237 18.57 -5.70 -32.99
N SER A 238 18.55 -6.42 -31.86
CA SER A 238 19.71 -7.21 -31.42
C SER A 238 19.81 -8.54 -32.15
N PRO A 239 20.94 -8.84 -32.81
CA PRO A 239 21.22 -10.14 -33.46
C PRO A 239 21.20 -11.26 -32.39
N LYS A 240 20.71 -12.44 -32.78
CA LYS A 240 20.57 -13.61 -31.88
C LYS A 240 21.84 -13.96 -31.12
N ALA A 241 22.99 -13.91 -31.77
CA ALA A 241 24.29 -14.29 -31.19
C ALA A 241 24.76 -13.38 -30.04
N VAL A 242 24.33 -12.11 -30.00
CA VAL A 242 24.82 -11.10 -29.06
C VAL A 242 23.69 -10.54 -28.18
N LYS A 243 22.47 -11.06 -28.33
CA LYS A 243 21.26 -10.58 -27.70
C LYS A 243 21.35 -10.57 -26.18
N PHE A 244 22.03 -11.57 -25.60
CA PHE A 244 22.15 -11.74 -24.14
C PHE A 244 22.78 -10.52 -23.44
N PHE A 245 23.80 -9.90 -24.03
CA PHE A 245 24.45 -8.72 -23.46
C PHE A 245 24.01 -7.40 -24.11
N LEU A 246 23.65 -7.42 -25.39
CA LEU A 246 23.33 -6.21 -26.13
C LEU A 246 21.98 -5.60 -25.69
N VAL A 247 20.98 -6.45 -25.45
CA VAL A 247 19.67 -5.99 -25.00
C VAL A 247 19.73 -5.28 -23.63
N PRO A 248 20.28 -5.88 -22.56
CA PRO A 248 20.38 -5.19 -21.28
C PRO A 248 21.27 -3.95 -21.34
N MET A 249 22.36 -3.97 -22.12
CA MET A 249 23.25 -2.82 -22.29
C MET A 249 22.51 -1.63 -22.93
N ILE A 250 21.86 -1.82 -24.07
CA ILE A 250 21.12 -0.77 -24.78
C ILE A 250 19.98 -0.26 -23.90
N THR A 251 19.21 -1.18 -23.29
CA THR A 251 18.08 -0.85 -22.43
C THR A 251 18.52 0.02 -21.25
N THR A 252 19.56 -0.39 -20.55
CA THR A 252 20.06 0.36 -19.39
C THR A 252 20.62 1.72 -19.79
N LEU A 253 21.47 1.77 -20.80
CA LEU A 253 22.17 3.00 -21.21
C LEU A 253 21.18 4.07 -21.69
N ILE A 254 20.28 3.72 -22.62
CA ILE A 254 19.30 4.66 -23.16
C ILE A 254 18.34 5.10 -22.06
N THR A 255 17.82 4.16 -21.25
CA THR A 255 16.88 4.50 -20.19
C THR A 255 17.53 5.38 -19.14
N ALA A 256 18.75 5.08 -18.70
CA ALA A 256 19.43 5.89 -17.69
C ALA A 256 19.69 7.33 -18.18
N ILE A 257 20.20 7.50 -19.40
CA ILE A 257 20.46 8.83 -19.98
C ILE A 257 19.16 9.64 -20.07
N VAL A 258 18.10 9.06 -20.66
CA VAL A 258 16.81 9.74 -20.80
C VAL A 258 16.19 10.04 -19.44
N THR A 259 16.39 9.15 -18.47
CA THR A 259 15.89 9.38 -17.11
C THR A 259 16.61 10.53 -16.42
N LEU A 260 17.92 10.58 -16.47
CA LEU A 260 18.68 11.66 -15.81
C LEU A 260 18.45 13.02 -16.46
N LEU A 261 18.27 13.07 -17.80
CA LEU A 261 18.11 14.32 -18.52
C LEU A 261 16.65 14.82 -18.61
N ILE A 262 15.67 13.90 -18.66
CA ILE A 262 14.28 14.25 -19.02
C ILE A 262 13.29 13.72 -17.99
N LEU A 263 13.20 12.39 -17.81
CA LEU A 263 12.11 11.78 -17.03
C LEU A 263 12.24 12.04 -15.53
N GLY A 264 13.47 12.08 -15.02
CA GLY A 264 13.77 12.40 -13.65
C GLY A 264 13.32 13.82 -13.29
N PRO A 265 13.77 14.86 -14.02
CA PRO A 265 13.29 16.23 -13.87
C PRO A 265 11.76 16.37 -13.96
N ILE A 266 11.14 15.76 -14.98
CA ILE A 266 9.68 15.76 -15.13
C ILE A 266 9.01 15.13 -13.90
N GLY A 267 9.51 13.98 -13.45
CA GLY A 267 8.98 13.31 -12.27
C GLY A 267 9.14 14.15 -11.00
N ALA A 268 10.25 14.87 -10.85
CA ALA A 268 10.45 15.79 -9.73
C ALA A 268 9.49 16.99 -9.78
N VAL A 269 9.27 17.57 -10.95
CA VAL A 269 8.29 18.67 -11.15
C VAL A 269 6.87 18.20 -10.79
N ILE A 270 6.46 17.02 -11.27
CA ILE A 270 5.14 16.45 -10.94
C ILE A 270 5.03 16.22 -9.43
N GLY A 271 6.08 15.68 -8.79
CA GLY A 271 6.10 15.47 -7.34
C GLY A 271 5.96 16.77 -6.55
N ASN A 272 6.68 17.82 -6.95
CA ASN A 272 6.59 19.13 -6.33
C ASN A 272 5.21 19.76 -6.53
N TRP A 273 4.65 19.70 -7.74
CA TRP A 273 3.31 20.20 -8.04
C TRP A 273 2.23 19.50 -7.20
N LEU A 274 2.32 18.18 -7.03
CA LEU A 274 1.45 17.44 -6.11
C LEU A 274 1.58 17.96 -4.68
N GLY A 275 2.80 18.16 -4.19
CA GLY A 275 3.05 18.72 -2.86
C GLY A 275 2.45 20.12 -2.70
N ASP A 276 2.61 20.98 -3.68
CA ASP A 276 2.07 22.34 -3.66
C ASP A 276 0.53 22.36 -3.75
N PHE A 277 -0.06 21.44 -4.50
CA PHE A 277 -1.51 21.25 -4.54
C PHE A 277 -2.08 20.88 -3.16
N PHE A 278 -1.43 19.98 -2.42
CA PHE A 278 -1.89 19.64 -1.08
C PHE A 278 -1.67 20.76 -0.08
N LYS A 279 -0.54 21.50 -0.15
CA LYS A 279 -0.35 22.71 0.63
C LYS A 279 -1.42 23.76 0.34
N TRP A 280 -1.83 23.89 -0.93
CA TRP A 280 -2.93 24.77 -1.29
C TRP A 280 -4.26 24.33 -0.67
N LEU A 281 -4.56 23.02 -0.66
CA LEU A 281 -5.73 22.49 0.06
C LEU A 281 -5.68 22.74 1.56
N GLU A 282 -4.50 22.67 2.18
CA GLU A 282 -4.31 22.99 3.60
C GLU A 282 -4.61 24.48 3.91
N ASN A 283 -4.53 25.40 2.94
CA ASN A 283 -4.92 26.81 3.14
C ASN A 283 -6.43 26.99 3.38
N PHE A 284 -7.29 26.04 2.94
CA PHE A 284 -8.72 26.03 3.29
C PHE A 284 -8.96 25.54 4.71
N GLY A 285 -7.96 24.93 5.32
CA GLY A 285 -7.94 24.38 6.66
C GLY A 285 -7.27 23.03 6.71
N PRO A 286 -6.37 22.79 7.67
CA PRO A 286 -5.62 21.54 7.77
C PRO A 286 -6.52 20.32 8.03
N TRP A 287 -7.77 20.55 8.37
CA TRP A 287 -8.79 19.53 8.65
C TRP A 287 -9.50 19.01 7.39
N VAL A 288 -9.49 19.75 6.28
CA VAL A 288 -10.30 19.43 5.08
C VAL A 288 -9.94 18.05 4.53
N VAL A 289 -8.67 17.83 4.22
CA VAL A 289 -8.23 16.58 3.58
C VAL A 289 -8.35 15.39 4.53
N PRO A 290 -7.86 15.45 5.79
CA PRO A 290 -8.05 14.34 6.73
C PRO A 290 -9.52 13.99 7.00
N THR A 291 -10.43 14.97 6.99
CA THR A 291 -11.87 14.74 7.13
C THR A 291 -12.43 13.93 5.97
N ILE A 292 -12.14 14.37 4.75
CA ILE A 292 -12.60 13.69 3.53
C ILE A 292 -12.02 12.28 3.46
N VAL A 293 -10.73 12.14 3.68
CA VAL A 293 -10.06 10.83 3.71
C VAL A 293 -10.65 9.96 4.80
N GLY A 294 -10.82 10.47 6.02
CA GLY A 294 -11.41 9.75 7.14
C GLY A 294 -12.80 9.19 6.83
N ALA A 295 -13.65 10.00 6.21
CA ALA A 295 -15.00 9.59 5.82
C ALA A 295 -15.02 8.58 4.67
N THR A 296 -14.11 8.70 3.69
CA THR A 296 -14.19 7.95 2.42
C THR A 296 -13.18 6.82 2.29
N PHE A 297 -12.17 6.74 3.13
CA PHE A 297 -11.06 5.78 3.00
C PHE A 297 -11.53 4.33 2.94
N LEU A 298 -12.50 3.94 3.77
CA LEU A 298 -13.08 2.60 3.74
C LEU A 298 -13.68 2.25 2.35
N LEU A 299 -14.33 3.22 1.69
CA LEU A 299 -14.86 3.04 0.33
C LEU A 299 -13.73 3.00 -0.71
N MET A 300 -12.68 3.81 -0.51
CA MET A 300 -11.49 3.77 -1.36
C MET A 300 -10.76 2.43 -1.26
N VAL A 301 -10.76 1.78 -0.09
CA VAL A 301 -10.21 0.43 0.09
C VAL A 301 -10.97 -0.59 -0.76
N THR A 302 -12.30 -0.51 -0.83
CA THR A 302 -13.10 -1.46 -1.63
C THR A 302 -12.80 -1.38 -3.13
N THR A 303 -12.46 -0.20 -3.62
CA THR A 303 -12.15 0.06 -5.03
C THR A 303 -10.66 -0.01 -5.36
N GLY A 304 -9.80 -0.12 -4.33
CA GLY A 304 -8.34 -0.07 -4.49
C GLY A 304 -7.77 1.33 -4.72
N THR A 305 -8.60 2.38 -4.74
CA THR A 305 -8.16 3.76 -4.99
C THR A 305 -7.33 4.36 -3.86
N HIS A 306 -7.43 3.78 -2.63
CA HIS A 306 -6.63 4.18 -1.47
C HIS A 306 -5.11 4.10 -1.71
N TYR A 307 -4.62 3.26 -2.64
CA TYR A 307 -3.20 3.21 -2.98
C TYR A 307 -2.67 4.50 -3.59
N GLY A 308 -3.53 5.27 -4.24
CA GLY A 308 -3.19 6.63 -4.68
C GLY A 308 -2.82 7.54 -3.50
N LEU A 309 -3.64 7.52 -2.43
CA LEU A 309 -3.34 8.27 -1.20
C LEU A 309 -2.11 7.75 -0.47
N VAL A 310 -1.90 6.42 -0.41
CA VAL A 310 -0.68 5.83 0.16
C VAL A 310 0.56 6.36 -0.54
N SER A 311 0.54 6.45 -1.87
CA SER A 311 1.64 7.00 -2.67
C SER A 311 1.93 8.45 -2.33
N ILE A 312 0.89 9.26 -2.15
CA ILE A 312 1.01 10.67 -1.75
C ILE A 312 1.62 10.77 -0.34
N GLY A 313 1.11 10.01 0.62
CA GLY A 313 1.64 9.99 1.98
C GLY A 313 3.11 9.56 2.04
N ILE A 314 3.53 8.60 1.21
CA ILE A 314 4.95 8.23 1.06
C ILE A 314 5.74 9.40 0.51
N ASN A 315 5.27 10.02 -0.57
CA ASN A 315 5.96 11.18 -1.16
C ASN A 315 6.10 12.34 -0.17
N ASN A 316 5.06 12.65 0.62
CA ASN A 316 5.12 13.70 1.63
C ASN A 316 6.17 13.42 2.71
N ARG A 317 6.18 12.21 3.26
CA ARG A 317 7.22 11.82 4.24
C ARG A 317 8.64 11.95 3.66
N MET A 318 8.81 11.70 2.37
CA MET A 318 10.11 11.81 1.70
C MET A 318 10.51 13.26 1.43
N THR A 319 9.54 14.13 1.13
CA THR A 319 9.83 15.53 0.73
C THR A 319 9.83 16.50 1.89
N ILE A 320 8.90 16.35 2.84
CA ILE A 320 8.71 17.27 3.98
C ILE A 320 8.90 16.60 5.35
N GLY A 321 9.20 15.28 5.37
CA GLY A 321 9.49 14.52 6.59
C GLY A 321 8.27 13.90 7.27
N TYR A 322 7.04 14.24 6.88
CA TYR A 322 5.81 13.73 7.50
C TYR A 322 4.63 13.73 6.53
N ASP A 323 3.57 13.03 6.88
CA ASP A 323 2.30 13.00 6.16
C ASP A 323 1.16 13.52 7.06
N THR A 324 0.44 14.53 6.56
CA THR A 324 -0.76 15.12 7.16
C THR A 324 -2.04 14.72 6.40
N ILE A 325 -1.91 14.04 5.27
CA ILE A 325 -2.96 13.86 4.26
C ILE A 325 -3.59 12.47 4.36
N ALA A 326 -2.78 11.44 4.08
CA ALA A 326 -3.26 10.08 3.95
C ALA A 326 -3.42 9.38 5.29
N GLN A 327 -2.38 9.40 6.11
CA GLN A 327 -2.31 8.60 7.34
C GLN A 327 -3.24 9.08 8.45
N PRO A 328 -3.42 10.39 8.74
CA PRO A 328 -4.35 10.80 9.78
C PRO A 328 -5.81 10.42 9.46
N GLY A 329 -6.26 10.66 8.23
CA GLY A 329 -7.61 10.26 7.81
C GLY A 329 -7.79 8.75 7.77
N ALA A 330 -6.80 8.02 7.24
CA ALA A 330 -6.84 6.55 7.19
C ALA A 330 -6.86 5.93 8.60
N LEU A 331 -6.12 6.48 9.57
CA LEU A 331 -6.20 6.05 10.98
C LEU A 331 -7.62 6.19 11.50
N ALA A 332 -8.24 7.36 11.34
CA ALA A 332 -9.60 7.60 11.80
C ALA A 332 -10.60 6.62 11.18
N SER A 333 -10.50 6.38 9.86
CA SER A 333 -11.38 5.47 9.13
C SER A 333 -11.21 4.01 9.54
N ASN A 334 -9.97 3.55 9.70
CA ASN A 334 -9.69 2.16 10.06
C ASN A 334 -10.23 1.81 11.44
N VAL A 335 -9.92 2.65 12.44
CA VAL A 335 -10.34 2.37 13.81
C VAL A 335 -11.84 2.60 14.01
N ALA A 336 -12.47 3.47 13.20
CA ALA A 336 -13.93 3.63 13.18
C ALA A 336 -14.63 2.34 12.76
N GLN A 337 -14.12 1.58 11.79
CA GLN A 337 -14.65 0.26 11.44
C GLN A 337 -14.59 -0.70 12.63
N GLY A 338 -13.53 -0.61 13.44
CA GLY A 338 -13.39 -1.37 14.66
C GLY A 338 -14.49 -1.05 15.69
N GLY A 339 -14.74 0.24 15.92
CA GLY A 339 -15.81 0.70 16.79
C GLY A 339 -17.20 0.24 16.34
N ALA A 340 -17.47 0.34 15.03
CA ALA A 340 -18.73 -0.12 14.44
C ALA A 340 -18.93 -1.64 14.60
N ALA A 341 -17.89 -2.42 14.34
CA ALA A 341 -17.95 -3.87 14.50
C ALA A 341 -18.18 -4.28 15.96
N LEU A 342 -17.50 -3.65 16.92
CA LEU A 342 -17.71 -3.91 18.34
C LEU A 342 -19.12 -3.53 18.82
N ALA A 343 -19.73 -2.47 18.27
CA ALA A 343 -21.11 -2.12 18.56
C ALA A 343 -22.10 -3.21 18.11
N ILE A 344 -21.90 -3.76 16.90
CA ILE A 344 -22.68 -4.90 16.42
C ILE A 344 -22.47 -6.12 17.30
N ALA A 345 -21.22 -6.43 17.65
CA ALA A 345 -20.87 -7.57 18.50
C ALA A 345 -21.60 -7.54 19.86
N LEU A 346 -21.78 -6.35 20.44
CA LEU A 346 -22.50 -6.21 21.71
C LEU A 346 -24.00 -6.31 21.56
N LYS A 347 -24.56 -5.90 20.42
CA LYS A 347 -26.02 -5.77 20.25
C LYS A 347 -26.67 -6.98 19.58
N THR A 348 -25.92 -7.74 18.77
CA THR A 348 -26.45 -8.93 18.09
C THR A 348 -26.65 -10.11 19.03
N LYS A 349 -27.73 -10.87 18.81
CA LYS A 349 -28.02 -12.14 19.48
C LYS A 349 -27.46 -13.35 18.77
N ASP A 350 -27.10 -13.20 17.48
CA ASP A 350 -26.47 -14.26 16.68
C ASP A 350 -25.02 -14.49 17.17
N THR A 351 -24.77 -15.70 17.67
CA THR A 351 -23.47 -16.09 18.22
C THR A 351 -22.34 -16.04 17.18
N ASN A 352 -22.60 -16.42 15.93
CA ASN A 352 -21.60 -16.41 14.86
C ASN A 352 -21.27 -14.99 14.45
N LYS A 353 -22.29 -14.16 14.25
CA LYS A 353 -22.14 -12.73 13.93
C LYS A 353 -21.42 -11.98 15.06
N LYS A 354 -21.71 -12.32 16.32
CA LYS A 354 -21.04 -11.78 17.50
C LYS A 354 -19.54 -12.12 17.50
N ALA A 355 -19.21 -13.39 17.27
CA ALA A 355 -17.81 -13.84 17.24
C ALA A 355 -17.02 -13.16 16.11
N LEU A 356 -17.59 -13.12 14.89
CA LEU A 356 -17.00 -12.45 13.74
C LEU A 356 -16.79 -10.95 14.00
N ALA A 357 -17.85 -10.25 14.47
CA ALA A 357 -17.78 -8.81 14.69
C ALA A 357 -16.82 -8.43 15.82
N SER A 358 -16.71 -9.26 16.88
CA SER A 358 -15.75 -9.04 17.97
C SER A 358 -14.30 -9.16 17.48
N SER A 359 -13.97 -10.25 16.78
CA SER A 359 -12.64 -10.48 16.23
C SER A 359 -12.28 -9.42 15.19
N ALA A 360 -13.18 -9.14 14.26
CA ALA A 360 -12.97 -8.15 13.21
C ALA A 360 -12.83 -6.72 13.78
N GLY A 361 -13.55 -6.40 14.83
CA GLY A 361 -13.46 -5.10 15.50
C GLY A 361 -12.09 -4.87 16.12
N ILE A 362 -11.56 -5.87 16.83
CA ILE A 362 -10.22 -5.80 17.44
C ILE A 362 -9.14 -5.68 16.35
N THR A 363 -9.20 -6.50 15.30
CA THR A 363 -8.21 -6.45 14.22
C THR A 363 -8.23 -5.12 13.46
N ALA A 364 -9.40 -4.51 13.27
CA ALA A 364 -9.52 -3.20 12.64
C ALA A 364 -8.87 -2.08 13.48
N ILE A 365 -9.05 -2.09 14.81
CA ILE A 365 -8.34 -1.16 15.71
C ILE A 365 -6.83 -1.37 15.63
N CYS A 366 -6.36 -2.61 15.44
CA CYS A 366 -4.95 -2.91 15.21
C CYS A 366 -4.43 -2.44 13.83
N GLY A 367 -5.32 -2.04 12.91
CA GLY A 367 -4.95 -1.57 11.57
C GLY A 367 -5.21 -2.59 10.46
N ILE A 368 -5.78 -3.76 10.76
CA ILE A 368 -6.15 -4.80 9.79
C ILE A 368 -7.67 -4.78 9.62
N THR A 369 -8.13 -4.08 8.60
CA THR A 369 -9.56 -3.72 8.45
C THR A 369 -10.37 -4.67 7.58
N GLU A 370 -9.74 -5.54 6.79
CA GLU A 370 -10.43 -6.38 5.82
C GLU A 370 -11.53 -7.27 6.45
N PRO A 371 -11.31 -7.92 7.60
CA PRO A 371 -12.38 -8.68 8.25
C PRO A 371 -13.56 -7.81 8.68
N ALA A 372 -13.29 -6.60 9.21
CA ALA A 372 -14.33 -5.67 9.60
C ALA A 372 -15.05 -5.08 8.38
N LEU A 373 -14.31 -4.67 7.36
CA LEU A 373 -14.84 -4.05 6.15
C LEU A 373 -15.82 -4.97 5.43
N TYR A 374 -15.36 -6.19 5.12
CA TYR A 374 -16.15 -7.12 4.28
C TYR A 374 -17.07 -8.02 5.09
N GLY A 375 -16.67 -8.37 6.31
CA GLY A 375 -17.48 -9.24 7.17
C GLY A 375 -18.59 -8.51 7.95
N VAL A 376 -18.43 -7.20 8.18
CA VAL A 376 -19.34 -6.44 9.06
C VAL A 376 -19.81 -5.14 8.41
N THR A 377 -18.87 -4.25 8.04
CA THR A 377 -19.19 -2.85 7.70
C THR A 377 -19.98 -2.73 6.41
N LEU A 378 -19.57 -3.41 5.34
CA LEU A 378 -20.27 -3.38 4.05
C LEU A 378 -21.57 -4.18 4.06
N GLN A 379 -21.71 -5.14 4.96
CA GLN A 379 -22.91 -5.96 5.08
C GLN A 379 -24.00 -5.31 5.93
N ASN A 380 -23.64 -4.24 6.68
CA ASN A 380 -24.57 -3.59 7.60
C ASN A 380 -24.57 -2.07 7.45
N LYS A 381 -25.72 -1.51 7.05
CA LYS A 381 -25.88 -0.06 6.83
C LYS A 381 -25.54 0.77 8.07
N ALA A 382 -25.87 0.29 9.27
CA ALA A 382 -25.58 1.02 10.52
C ALA A 382 -24.07 1.11 10.75
N ALA A 383 -23.33 0.01 10.53
CA ALA A 383 -21.88 -0.02 10.63
C ALA A 383 -21.20 0.85 9.55
N LEU A 384 -21.72 0.82 8.33
CA LEU A 384 -21.21 1.65 7.24
C LEU A 384 -21.35 3.14 7.55
N ILE A 385 -22.54 3.57 7.95
CA ILE A 385 -22.81 4.96 8.33
C ILE A 385 -21.96 5.35 9.55
N GLY A 386 -21.92 4.51 10.58
CA GLY A 386 -21.11 4.76 11.79
C GLY A 386 -19.62 4.93 11.45
N SER A 387 -19.08 4.09 10.57
CA SER A 387 -17.68 4.18 10.15
C SER A 387 -17.40 5.44 9.32
N ILE A 388 -18.27 5.81 8.39
CA ILE A 388 -18.12 7.02 7.57
C ILE A 388 -18.16 8.28 8.44
N VAL A 389 -19.19 8.40 9.29
CA VAL A 389 -19.36 9.57 10.17
C VAL A 389 -18.19 9.70 11.14
N ALA A 390 -17.82 8.61 11.80
CA ALA A 390 -16.75 8.63 12.78
C ALA A 390 -15.36 8.81 12.16
N GLY A 391 -15.14 8.21 10.99
CA GLY A 391 -13.94 8.47 10.21
C GLY A 391 -13.80 9.95 9.84
N GLY A 392 -14.89 10.58 9.41
CA GLY A 392 -14.94 12.03 9.15
C GLY A 392 -14.69 12.87 10.39
N VAL A 393 -15.35 12.59 11.50
CA VAL A 393 -15.16 13.30 12.79
C VAL A 393 -13.73 13.15 13.31
N GLY A 394 -13.19 11.93 13.30
CA GLY A 394 -11.81 11.67 13.71
C GLY A 394 -10.80 12.33 12.80
N GLY A 395 -11.02 12.27 11.47
CA GLY A 395 -10.20 12.96 10.49
C GLY A 395 -10.21 14.48 10.68
N PHE A 396 -11.38 15.06 10.94
CA PHE A 396 -11.51 16.48 11.29
C PHE A 396 -10.69 16.84 12.53
N PHE A 397 -10.83 16.05 13.60
CA PHE A 397 -10.09 16.28 14.84
C PHE A 397 -8.58 16.18 14.64
N LEU A 398 -8.12 15.13 13.94
CA LEU A 398 -6.71 14.94 13.63
C LEU A 398 -6.15 16.06 12.76
N GLY A 399 -6.93 16.50 11.78
CA GLY A 399 -6.55 17.57 10.88
C GLY A 399 -6.46 18.93 11.56
N ILE A 400 -7.45 19.31 12.39
CA ILE A 400 -7.47 20.62 13.06
C ILE A 400 -6.33 20.75 14.09
N LEU A 401 -5.90 19.64 14.68
CA LEU A 401 -4.76 19.59 15.59
C LEU A 401 -3.42 19.35 14.86
N GLY A 402 -3.45 19.27 13.53
CA GLY A 402 -2.26 19.11 12.69
C GLY A 402 -1.49 17.84 12.95
N ALA A 403 -2.18 16.69 13.07
CA ALA A 403 -1.54 15.40 13.28
C ALA A 403 -0.55 15.08 12.16
N ARG A 404 0.66 14.65 12.51
CA ARG A 404 1.76 14.31 11.59
C ARG A 404 2.19 12.88 11.77
N ASN A 405 2.23 12.12 10.65
CA ASN A 405 2.74 10.75 10.64
C ASN A 405 4.13 10.73 9.98
N PHE A 406 5.15 10.25 10.70
CA PHE A 406 6.54 10.31 10.28
C PHE A 406 7.05 9.01 9.66
N ALA A 407 6.44 7.86 10.00
CA ALA A 407 6.98 6.56 9.63
C ALA A 407 6.09 5.72 8.70
N GLY A 408 4.80 6.03 8.59
CA GLY A 408 3.85 5.24 7.79
C GLY A 408 3.41 3.96 8.51
N GLY A 409 3.07 2.95 7.73
CA GLY A 409 2.56 1.67 8.23
C GLY A 409 1.05 1.52 8.05
N SER A 410 0.49 0.38 8.45
CA SER A 410 -0.96 0.14 8.42
C SER A 410 -1.64 0.96 9.52
N PRO A 411 -2.55 1.91 9.20
CA PRO A 411 -3.07 2.86 10.19
C PRO A 411 -3.91 2.17 11.26
N GLY A 412 -3.42 2.19 12.51
CA GLY A 412 -4.06 1.56 13.66
C GLY A 412 -3.23 1.74 14.94
N ILE A 413 -3.68 1.12 16.05
CA ILE A 413 -3.01 1.25 17.34
C ILE A 413 -1.58 0.70 17.34
N LEU A 414 -1.31 -0.35 16.53
CA LEU A 414 0.03 -0.96 16.45
C LEU A 414 1.07 -0.03 15.81
N THR A 415 0.64 0.91 14.98
CA THR A 415 1.52 1.87 14.31
C THR A 415 1.38 3.29 14.86
N ILE A 416 0.72 3.45 16.01
CA ILE A 416 0.47 4.77 16.59
C ILE A 416 1.78 5.50 16.94
N ALA A 417 2.85 4.77 17.23
CA ALA A 417 4.17 5.33 17.46
C ALA A 417 4.76 6.04 16.23
N ALA A 418 4.23 5.78 15.02
CA ALA A 418 4.60 6.51 13.81
C ALA A 418 4.23 8.01 13.84
N TYR A 419 3.47 8.45 14.84
CA TYR A 419 3.15 9.87 15.10
C TYR A 419 4.13 10.53 16.07
N ILE A 420 5.23 9.88 16.45
CA ILE A 420 6.32 10.45 17.25
C ILE A 420 7.38 11.01 16.29
N GLY A 421 7.72 12.27 16.45
CA GLY A 421 8.73 12.98 15.66
C GLY A 421 8.84 14.45 16.05
N GLU A 422 9.83 15.15 15.49
CA GLU A 422 10.12 16.57 15.80
C GLU A 422 10.35 16.82 17.30
N ASP A 423 10.97 15.86 18.00
CA ASP A 423 11.28 15.92 19.44
C ASP A 423 10.07 16.22 20.34
N THR A 424 8.85 15.86 19.87
CA THR A 424 7.60 16.11 20.59
C THR A 424 6.68 14.88 20.60
N LEU A 425 5.95 14.71 21.69
CA LEU A 425 4.85 13.74 21.81
C LEU A 425 3.48 14.32 21.41
N LYS A 426 3.42 15.58 21.00
CA LYS A 426 2.15 16.26 20.67
C LYS A 426 1.34 15.44 19.66
N TYR A 427 1.96 15.06 18.55
CA TYR A 427 1.26 14.35 17.46
C TYR A 427 0.86 12.95 17.85
N PHE A 428 1.66 12.29 18.71
CA PHE A 428 1.34 10.99 19.28
C PHE A 428 0.07 11.05 20.16
N TYR A 429 0.00 12.00 21.09
CA TYR A 429 -1.20 12.20 21.91
C TYR A 429 -2.41 12.62 21.06
N THR A 430 -2.18 13.45 20.05
CA THR A 430 -3.24 13.83 19.09
C THR A 430 -3.78 12.58 18.35
N ALA A 431 -2.89 11.70 17.90
CA ALA A 431 -3.28 10.47 17.22
C ALA A 431 -4.05 9.51 18.14
N ILE A 432 -3.62 9.35 19.39
CA ILE A 432 -4.36 8.54 20.40
C ILE A 432 -5.76 9.14 20.62
N ALA A 433 -5.85 10.44 20.83
CA ALA A 433 -7.15 11.08 21.05
C ALA A 433 -8.08 10.93 19.82
N GLY A 434 -7.53 11.13 18.60
CA GLY A 434 -8.28 10.93 17.36
C GLY A 434 -8.75 9.49 17.17
N LEU A 435 -7.89 8.51 17.51
CA LEU A 435 -8.23 7.09 17.51
C LEU A 435 -9.41 6.82 18.46
N VAL A 436 -9.31 7.28 19.71
CA VAL A 436 -10.37 7.08 20.72
C VAL A 436 -11.69 7.74 20.28
N ILE A 437 -11.63 8.97 19.79
CA ILE A 437 -12.80 9.69 19.28
C ILE A 437 -13.46 8.88 18.14
N SER A 438 -12.66 8.42 17.17
CA SER A 438 -13.18 7.67 16.02
C SER A 438 -13.85 6.36 16.46
N VAL A 439 -13.23 5.62 17.37
CA VAL A 439 -13.80 4.35 17.89
C VAL A 439 -15.10 4.64 18.66
N VAL A 440 -15.10 5.62 19.57
CA VAL A 440 -16.27 5.92 20.42
C VAL A 440 -17.43 6.45 19.59
N VAL A 441 -17.19 7.40 18.68
CA VAL A 441 -18.24 7.95 17.82
C VAL A 441 -18.82 6.87 16.91
N SER A 442 -17.98 6.05 16.30
CA SER A 442 -18.43 4.95 15.45
C SER A 442 -19.27 3.93 16.24
N PHE A 443 -18.78 3.57 17.43
CA PHE A 443 -19.49 2.67 18.32
C PHE A 443 -20.88 3.22 18.67
N ILE A 444 -20.97 4.48 19.12
CA ILE A 444 -22.24 5.10 19.52
C ILE A 444 -23.21 5.19 18.34
N VAL A 445 -22.74 5.73 17.18
CA VAL A 445 -23.59 5.88 16.00
C VAL A 445 -24.10 4.53 15.51
N THR A 446 -23.22 3.54 15.41
CA THR A 446 -23.61 2.20 14.99
C THR A 446 -24.56 1.56 16.00
N PHE A 447 -24.30 1.68 17.30
CA PHE A 447 -25.14 1.11 18.35
C PHE A 447 -26.56 1.69 18.33
N ILE A 448 -26.71 2.99 18.06
CA ILE A 448 -28.02 3.64 17.94
C ILE A 448 -28.75 3.16 16.69
N LEU A 449 -28.06 3.13 15.55
CA LEU A 449 -28.67 2.83 14.24
C LEU A 449 -28.92 1.34 14.01
N TYR A 450 -28.13 0.46 14.62
CA TYR A 450 -28.25 -0.98 14.41
C TYR A 450 -29.55 -1.50 15.00
N LYS A 451 -30.34 -2.13 14.15
CA LYS A 451 -31.50 -2.94 14.53
C LYS A 451 -31.23 -4.36 14.05
N GLU A 452 -31.50 -5.31 14.91
CA GLU A 452 -31.47 -6.72 14.53
C GLU A 452 -32.78 -7.01 13.79
N ASP A 453 -32.65 -7.49 12.55
CA ASP A 453 -33.80 -7.94 11.73
C ASP A 453 -34.37 -9.23 12.27
#